data_7265b54c6473be1f65a58a4c37bc1dc1
#
_entry.id   7265b54c6473be1f65a58a4c37bc1dc1
#
_cell.length_a   1.000
_cell.length_b   1.000
_cell.length_c   1.000
_cell.angle_alpha   90.00
_cell.angle_beta   90.00
_cell.angle_gamma   90.00
#
_symmetry.space_group_name_H-M   'P 1'
#
loop_
_entity.id
_entity.type
_entity.pdbx_description
1 polymer ?
#
loop_
_entity_poly.entity_id
_entity_poly.type
_entity_poly.pdbx_seq_one_letter_code
_entity_poly.pdbx_strand_id
1 'polypeptide(L)'
;MRGLVREVFVTELAAQRHATLLATQQYPVHVVTERAAKALSDTVTPAGLVAVCGMPGIGLTEALAGSPQLIAVAVEISEPGNAGTLIRLADAMGAAAVILAGHSVDPYNGKCLRASAGSIFSLPVVAAPDIEALLGALRAAGLQTLATTVDGGTRLDETGELLGKPTAWLFGPESHGLPEEITDQADHRVCIPMSGGAESLNVAAAAAICLYQSAQALGVLQRF
;
A
#
# COMPACT_ATOMS: atom_id res chain seq x y z
N MET A 1 9.08 -11.01 8.60
CA MET A 1 8.08 -12.10 8.43
C MET A 1 8.21 -13.28 9.41
N ARG A 2 9.35 -13.48 10.07
CA ARG A 2 9.49 -14.56 11.06
C ARG A 2 8.50 -14.35 12.21
N GLY A 3 7.59 -15.31 12.41
CA GLY A 3 6.59 -15.29 13.49
C GLY A 3 5.15 -15.00 13.09
N LEU A 4 4.86 -14.55 11.87
CA LEU A 4 3.48 -14.32 11.43
C LEU A 4 2.76 -15.61 11.00
N VAL A 5 3.47 -16.54 10.36
CA VAL A 5 2.88 -17.80 9.92
C VAL A 5 2.56 -18.67 11.14
N ARG A 6 1.31 -19.13 11.23
CA ARG A 6 0.81 -20.03 12.29
C ARG A 6 0.86 -21.48 11.86
N GLU A 7 0.41 -21.76 10.65
CA GLU A 7 0.39 -23.10 10.05
C GLU A 7 0.33 -23.00 8.53
N VAL A 8 0.69 -24.08 7.85
CA VAL A 8 0.67 -24.18 6.38
C VAL A 8 -0.05 -25.45 5.97
N PHE A 9 -0.93 -25.31 4.99
CA PHE A 9 -1.58 -26.39 4.26
C PHE A 9 -0.94 -26.52 2.88
N VAL A 10 -0.47 -27.71 2.51
CA VAL A 10 0.30 -27.90 1.28
C VAL A 10 -0.07 -29.22 0.60
N THR A 11 -0.19 -29.22 -0.73
CA THR A 11 -0.35 -30.47 -1.48
C THR A 11 0.98 -31.20 -1.58
N GLU A 12 0.97 -32.52 -1.83
CA GLU A 12 2.20 -33.32 -1.99
C GLU A 12 3.13 -32.72 -3.06
N LEU A 13 2.57 -32.33 -4.20
CA LEU A 13 3.33 -31.72 -5.29
C LEU A 13 3.97 -30.38 -4.89
N ALA A 14 3.21 -29.52 -4.19
CA ALA A 14 3.71 -28.25 -3.72
C ALA A 14 4.73 -28.45 -2.59
N ALA A 15 4.56 -29.44 -1.71
CA ALA A 15 5.53 -29.79 -0.67
C ALA A 15 6.89 -30.17 -1.27
N GLN A 16 6.90 -30.98 -2.33
CA GLN A 16 8.12 -31.32 -3.05
C GLN A 16 8.77 -30.10 -3.71
N ARG A 17 7.97 -29.25 -4.39
CA ARG A 17 8.45 -28.03 -5.05
C ARG A 17 9.06 -27.03 -4.07
N HIS A 18 8.52 -26.92 -2.86
CA HIS A 18 8.92 -25.95 -1.84
C HIS A 18 9.63 -26.61 -0.64
N ALA A 19 10.22 -27.81 -0.82
CA ALA A 19 10.83 -28.59 0.26
C ALA A 19 11.86 -27.79 1.07
N THR A 20 12.72 -27.03 0.42
CA THR A 20 13.73 -26.20 1.09
C THR A 20 13.10 -25.12 1.97
N LEU A 21 12.01 -24.48 1.51
CA LEU A 21 11.28 -23.49 2.29
C LEU A 21 10.64 -24.13 3.53
N LEU A 22 10.00 -25.27 3.37
CA LEU A 22 9.28 -25.96 4.43
C LEU A 22 10.22 -26.60 5.47
N ALA A 23 11.39 -27.10 5.07
CA ALA A 23 12.35 -27.74 5.96
C ALA A 23 12.96 -26.81 7.02
N THR A 24 12.96 -25.49 6.80
CA THR A 24 13.57 -24.50 7.70
C THR A 24 12.58 -23.86 8.66
N GLN A 25 11.31 -24.30 8.65
CA GLN A 25 10.23 -23.60 9.39
C GLN A 25 9.87 -24.33 10.70
N GLN A 26 9.39 -23.55 11.67
CA GLN A 26 9.00 -24.04 13.00
C GLN A 26 7.48 -24.10 13.21
N TYR A 27 6.70 -23.88 12.17
CA TYR A 27 5.24 -23.95 12.23
C TYR A 27 4.72 -25.31 11.69
N PRO A 28 3.54 -25.76 12.12
CA PRO A 28 2.91 -26.98 11.61
C PRO A 28 2.70 -26.92 10.08
N VAL A 29 3.02 -28.02 9.41
CA VAL A 29 2.80 -28.23 7.98
C VAL A 29 1.87 -29.43 7.80
N HIS A 30 0.71 -29.18 7.18
CA HIS A 30 -0.33 -30.18 6.95
C HIS A 30 -0.35 -30.54 5.47
N VAL A 31 -0.08 -31.80 5.14
CA VAL A 31 -0.26 -32.27 3.76
C VAL A 31 -1.75 -32.51 3.52
N VAL A 32 -2.26 -31.92 2.46
CA VAL A 32 -3.68 -31.96 2.09
C VAL A 32 -3.87 -32.39 0.64
N THR A 33 -5.08 -32.82 0.31
CA THR A 33 -5.45 -33.16 -1.08
C THR A 33 -5.58 -31.89 -1.93
N GLU A 34 -5.44 -32.04 -3.25
CA GLU A 34 -5.69 -30.93 -4.22
C GLU A 34 -7.10 -30.32 -4.05
N ARG A 35 -8.10 -31.17 -3.76
CA ARG A 35 -9.46 -30.72 -3.49
C ARG A 35 -9.53 -29.83 -2.25
N ALA A 36 -8.84 -30.20 -1.17
CA ALA A 36 -8.80 -29.41 0.05
C ALA A 36 -8.04 -28.09 -0.16
N ALA A 37 -6.87 -28.13 -0.80
CA ALA A 37 -6.11 -26.94 -1.14
C ALA A 37 -6.91 -25.95 -2.01
N LYS A 38 -7.70 -26.46 -2.98
CA LYS A 38 -8.59 -25.63 -3.79
C LYS A 38 -9.73 -25.01 -2.98
N ALA A 39 -10.27 -25.71 -1.99
CA ALA A 39 -11.31 -25.19 -1.10
C ALA A 39 -10.79 -24.11 -0.14
N LEU A 40 -9.49 -24.13 0.19
CA LEU A 40 -8.82 -23.14 1.02
C LEU A 40 -8.35 -21.89 0.25
N SER A 41 -8.55 -21.84 -1.06
CA SER A 41 -8.03 -20.77 -1.92
C SER A 41 -9.13 -20.17 -2.79
N ASP A 42 -9.20 -18.84 -2.81
CA ASP A 42 -10.09 -18.07 -3.69
C ASP A 42 -9.54 -17.92 -5.12
N THR A 43 -8.40 -18.54 -5.45
CA THR A 43 -7.80 -18.41 -6.77
C THR A 43 -8.27 -19.50 -7.72
N VAL A 44 -8.42 -19.15 -9.01
CA VAL A 44 -8.78 -20.10 -10.07
C VAL A 44 -7.72 -21.20 -10.22
N THR A 45 -6.45 -20.85 -10.07
CA THR A 45 -5.29 -21.75 -10.13
C THR A 45 -4.50 -21.68 -8.83
N PRO A 46 -4.87 -22.45 -7.79
CA PRO A 46 -4.13 -22.45 -6.52
C PRO A 46 -2.69 -22.93 -6.70
N ALA A 47 -1.77 -22.31 -5.99
CA ALA A 47 -0.36 -22.75 -5.97
C ALA A 47 -0.13 -24.05 -5.20
N GLY A 48 -1.18 -24.60 -4.58
CA GLY A 48 -1.10 -25.82 -3.75
C GLY A 48 -0.48 -25.58 -2.37
N LEU A 49 -0.30 -24.32 -1.97
CA LEU A 49 0.21 -23.91 -0.65
C LEU A 49 -0.64 -22.76 -0.12
N VAL A 50 -1.18 -22.92 1.09
CA VAL A 50 -1.96 -21.90 1.81
C VAL A 50 -1.41 -21.78 3.22
N ALA A 51 -1.12 -20.55 3.65
CA ALA A 51 -0.65 -20.27 5.00
C ALA A 51 -1.70 -19.52 5.81
N VAL A 52 -1.90 -19.92 7.06
CA VAL A 52 -2.62 -19.13 8.06
C VAL A 52 -1.61 -18.25 8.78
N CYS A 53 -1.85 -16.95 8.73
CA CYS A 53 -0.93 -15.95 9.29
C CYS A 53 -1.64 -15.08 10.35
N GLY A 54 -0.88 -14.61 11.33
CA GLY A 54 -1.28 -13.45 12.11
C GLY A 54 -1.30 -12.20 11.22
N MET A 55 -2.19 -11.27 11.51
CA MET A 55 -2.23 -9.98 10.79
C MET A 55 -1.03 -9.12 11.21
N PRO A 56 -0.25 -8.58 10.23
CA PRO A 56 0.92 -7.75 10.52
C PRO A 56 0.56 -6.28 10.84
N GLY A 57 -0.70 -6.01 11.20
CA GLY A 57 -1.18 -4.65 11.45
C GLY A 57 -0.49 -3.98 12.64
N ILE A 58 -0.18 -2.70 12.47
CA ILE A 58 0.28 -1.80 13.54
C ILE A 58 -0.68 -0.62 13.68
N GLY A 59 -0.61 0.10 14.80
CA GLY A 59 -1.40 1.31 15.00
C GLY A 59 -0.83 2.53 14.26
N LEU A 60 -1.68 3.55 14.02
CA LEU A 60 -1.27 4.80 13.36
C LEU A 60 -0.09 5.47 14.08
N THR A 61 -0.13 5.56 15.39
CA THR A 61 0.95 6.15 16.21
C THR A 61 2.29 5.43 15.99
N GLU A 62 2.27 4.10 15.90
CA GLU A 62 3.47 3.31 15.66
C GLU A 62 3.99 3.50 14.22
N ALA A 63 3.10 3.56 13.23
CA ALA A 63 3.45 3.80 11.83
C ALA A 63 4.06 5.18 11.59
N LEU A 64 3.69 6.17 12.39
CA LEU A 64 4.20 7.54 12.31
C LEU A 64 5.40 7.79 13.25
N ALA A 65 5.80 6.80 14.05
CA ALA A 65 6.99 6.92 14.88
C ALA A 65 8.28 6.99 14.04
N GLY A 66 9.33 7.62 14.59
CA GLY A 66 10.66 7.64 13.94
C GLY A 66 10.82 8.64 12.80
N SER A 67 9.96 9.65 12.70
CA SER A 67 10.03 10.73 11.68
C SER A 67 10.02 10.21 10.24
N PRO A 68 8.92 9.58 9.79
CA PRO A 68 8.79 9.05 8.44
C PRO A 68 8.98 10.16 7.39
N GLN A 69 9.65 9.82 6.28
CA GLN A 69 9.93 10.78 5.21
C GLN A 69 8.89 10.71 4.09
N LEU A 70 8.28 9.54 3.88
CA LEU A 70 7.30 9.32 2.82
C LEU A 70 6.21 8.39 3.32
N ILE A 71 4.95 8.83 3.20
CA ILE A 71 3.74 8.05 3.52
C ILE A 71 2.81 8.09 2.31
N ALA A 72 2.19 6.96 1.99
CA ALA A 72 1.10 6.90 1.02
C ALA A 72 -0.24 6.74 1.75
N VAL A 73 -1.18 7.63 1.49
CA VAL A 73 -2.54 7.58 2.05
C VAL A 73 -3.53 7.32 0.93
N ALA A 74 -4.19 6.18 0.99
CA ALA A 74 -5.30 5.80 0.11
C ALA A 74 -6.61 6.22 0.76
N VAL A 75 -7.26 7.26 0.26
CA VAL A 75 -8.52 7.79 0.78
C VAL A 75 -9.69 7.15 0.05
N GLU A 76 -10.53 6.44 0.76
CA GLU A 76 -11.77 5.82 0.25
C GLU A 76 -11.55 4.92 -0.99
N ILE A 77 -10.42 4.24 -1.07
CA ILE A 77 -10.12 3.30 -2.15
C ILE A 77 -10.87 2.00 -1.90
N SER A 78 -11.93 1.77 -2.66
CA SER A 78 -12.81 0.59 -2.53
C SER A 78 -12.37 -0.62 -3.36
N GLU A 79 -11.54 -0.42 -4.43
CA GLU A 79 -11.09 -1.49 -5.31
C GLU A 79 -9.84 -2.19 -4.72
N PRO A 80 -9.94 -3.49 -4.30
CA PRO A 80 -8.84 -4.17 -3.62
C PRO A 80 -7.55 -4.29 -4.45
N GLY A 81 -7.67 -4.36 -5.78
CA GLY A 81 -6.53 -4.42 -6.69
C GLY A 81 -5.71 -3.14 -6.67
N ASN A 82 -6.38 -1.97 -6.63
CA ASN A 82 -5.74 -0.67 -6.54
C ASN A 82 -5.05 -0.49 -5.18
N ALA A 83 -5.73 -0.85 -4.09
CA ALA A 83 -5.14 -0.80 -2.75
C ALA A 83 -3.87 -1.67 -2.66
N GLY A 84 -3.94 -2.92 -3.12
CA GLY A 84 -2.78 -3.82 -3.12
C GLY A 84 -1.63 -3.33 -4.02
N THR A 85 -1.95 -2.77 -5.19
CA THR A 85 -0.94 -2.18 -6.09
C THR A 85 -0.29 -0.96 -5.45
N LEU A 86 -1.06 -0.11 -4.77
CA LEU A 86 -0.55 1.05 -4.05
C LEU A 86 0.40 0.62 -2.91
N ILE A 87 0.04 -0.42 -2.13
CA ILE A 87 0.92 -0.99 -1.10
C ILE A 87 2.25 -1.44 -1.72
N ARG A 88 2.20 -2.15 -2.85
CA ARG A 88 3.41 -2.62 -3.54
C ARG A 88 4.27 -1.46 -4.06
N LEU A 89 3.66 -0.43 -4.61
CA LEU A 89 4.36 0.77 -5.10
C LEU A 89 5.02 1.54 -3.96
N ALA A 90 4.30 1.73 -2.86
CA ALA A 90 4.83 2.40 -1.68
C ALA A 90 6.05 1.68 -1.09
N ASP A 91 5.99 0.34 -0.99
CA ASP A 91 7.12 -0.50 -0.56
C ASP A 91 8.32 -0.33 -1.51
N ALA A 92 8.09 -0.43 -2.82
CA ALA A 92 9.13 -0.27 -3.84
C ALA A 92 9.80 1.13 -3.84
N MET A 93 9.06 2.17 -3.46
CA MET A 93 9.55 3.56 -3.39
C MET A 93 10.07 3.95 -2.01
N GLY A 94 10.17 3.00 -1.07
CA GLY A 94 10.74 3.24 0.26
C GLY A 94 9.84 4.08 1.17
N ALA A 95 8.53 4.07 0.97
CA ALA A 95 7.61 4.68 1.92
C ALA A 95 7.69 3.97 3.27
N ALA A 96 7.48 4.71 4.36
CA ALA A 96 7.51 4.17 5.72
C ALA A 96 6.23 3.41 6.08
N ALA A 97 5.10 3.78 5.48
CA ALA A 97 3.82 3.10 5.66
C ALA A 97 2.84 3.42 4.52
N VAL A 98 1.78 2.58 4.43
CA VAL A 98 0.55 2.89 3.70
C VAL A 98 -0.59 3.03 4.70
N ILE A 99 -1.42 4.05 4.53
CA ILE A 99 -2.59 4.28 5.36
C ILE A 99 -3.83 4.19 4.47
N LEU A 100 -4.73 3.28 4.79
CA LEU A 100 -6.05 3.15 4.16
C LEU A 100 -7.04 3.96 4.98
N ALA A 101 -7.43 5.13 4.47
CA ALA A 101 -8.23 6.12 5.18
C ALA A 101 -9.72 6.05 4.79
N GLY A 102 -10.60 6.44 5.70
CA GLY A 102 -12.04 6.43 5.49
C GLY A 102 -12.58 5.01 5.28
N HIS A 103 -13.52 4.89 4.34
CA HIS A 103 -14.16 3.62 3.98
C HIS A 103 -13.38 2.83 2.92
N SER A 104 -12.05 2.82 3.03
CA SER A 104 -11.19 2.03 2.15
C SER A 104 -11.39 0.53 2.39
N VAL A 105 -11.06 -0.27 1.36
CA VAL A 105 -11.12 -1.72 1.41
C VAL A 105 -10.22 -2.29 2.52
N ASP A 106 -10.62 -3.46 3.06
CA ASP A 106 -9.77 -4.23 3.96
C ASP A 106 -8.47 -4.66 3.26
N PRO A 107 -7.29 -4.25 3.77
CA PRO A 107 -6.00 -4.62 3.20
C PRO A 107 -5.76 -6.14 3.17
N TYR A 108 -6.43 -6.89 4.05
CA TYR A 108 -6.32 -8.34 4.12
C TYR A 108 -7.31 -9.07 3.20
N ASN A 109 -8.12 -8.36 2.41
CA ASN A 109 -8.90 -8.94 1.33
C ASN A 109 -7.98 -9.75 0.38
N GLY A 110 -8.39 -10.96 0.01
CA GLY A 110 -7.56 -11.87 -0.80
C GLY A 110 -7.09 -11.28 -2.14
N LYS A 111 -7.86 -10.39 -2.78
CA LYS A 111 -7.45 -9.68 -4.01
C LYS A 111 -6.39 -8.62 -3.70
N CYS A 112 -6.53 -7.89 -2.60
CA CYS A 112 -5.53 -6.91 -2.14
C CYS A 112 -4.20 -7.60 -1.79
N LEU A 113 -4.26 -8.70 -1.02
CA LEU A 113 -3.08 -9.51 -0.68
C LEU A 113 -2.31 -9.96 -1.91
N ARG A 114 -3.01 -10.47 -2.94
CA ARG A 114 -2.36 -10.90 -4.18
C ARG A 114 -1.74 -9.74 -4.95
N ALA A 115 -2.46 -8.62 -5.06
CA ALA A 115 -1.98 -7.42 -5.77
C ALA A 115 -0.78 -6.78 -5.09
N SER A 116 -0.68 -6.87 -3.75
CA SER A 116 0.48 -6.38 -2.99
C SER A 116 1.76 -7.19 -3.19
N ALA A 117 1.66 -8.38 -3.80
CA ALA A 117 2.80 -9.26 -4.12
C ALA A 117 3.77 -9.50 -2.95
N GLY A 118 3.25 -9.52 -1.71
CA GLY A 118 4.02 -9.73 -0.48
C GLY A 118 4.45 -8.45 0.25
N SER A 119 4.37 -7.28 -0.38
CA SER A 119 4.76 -6.00 0.23
C SER A 119 3.99 -5.68 1.52
N ILE A 120 2.74 -6.17 1.65
CA ILE A 120 1.95 -6.02 2.89
C ILE A 120 2.61 -6.64 4.13
N PHE A 121 3.56 -7.55 3.94
CA PHE A 121 4.33 -8.16 5.02
C PHE A 121 5.67 -7.45 5.29
N SER A 122 6.07 -6.52 4.45
CA SER A 122 7.33 -5.77 4.55
C SER A 122 7.10 -4.33 4.98
N LEU A 123 6.02 -3.73 4.49
CA LEU A 123 5.64 -2.35 4.75
C LEU A 123 4.46 -2.29 5.72
N PRO A 124 4.50 -1.47 6.77
CA PRO A 124 3.35 -1.20 7.62
C PRO A 124 2.13 -0.73 6.85
N VAL A 125 0.98 -1.39 7.06
CA VAL A 125 -0.30 -1.00 6.48
C VAL A 125 -1.29 -0.75 7.61
N VAL A 126 -1.85 0.47 7.66
CA VAL A 126 -2.73 0.96 8.73
C VAL A 126 -4.11 1.27 8.18
N ALA A 127 -5.15 0.85 8.87
CA ALA A 127 -6.51 1.33 8.63
C ALA A 127 -6.81 2.54 9.52
N ALA A 128 -7.23 3.66 8.94
CA ALA A 128 -7.56 4.90 9.63
C ALA A 128 -8.94 5.40 9.18
N PRO A 129 -10.04 4.95 9.81
CA PRO A 129 -11.39 5.31 9.37
C PRO A 129 -11.72 6.79 9.60
N ASP A 130 -11.09 7.45 10.57
CA ASP A 130 -11.26 8.87 10.86
C ASP A 130 -10.18 9.67 10.12
N ILE A 131 -10.59 10.34 9.02
CA ILE A 131 -9.69 11.10 8.16
C ILE A 131 -9.23 12.40 8.83
N GLU A 132 -10.08 13.05 9.61
CA GLU A 132 -9.72 14.30 10.31
C GLU A 132 -8.63 14.02 11.37
N ALA A 133 -8.84 12.98 12.17
CA ALA A 133 -7.82 12.53 13.14
C ALA A 133 -6.52 12.12 12.45
N LEU A 134 -6.59 11.47 11.28
CA LEU A 134 -5.43 11.10 10.48
C LEU A 134 -4.65 12.34 10.04
N LEU A 135 -5.30 13.34 9.43
CA LEU A 135 -4.63 14.56 8.97
C LEU A 135 -3.95 15.30 10.13
N GLY A 136 -4.60 15.35 11.30
CA GLY A 136 -4.01 15.88 12.51
C GLY A 136 -2.75 15.12 12.94
N ALA A 137 -2.78 13.78 12.90
CA ALA A 137 -1.65 12.93 13.25
C ALA A 137 -0.46 13.07 12.27
N LEU A 138 -0.72 13.19 10.96
CA LEU A 138 0.31 13.43 9.94
C LEU A 138 1.03 14.75 10.18
N ARG A 139 0.29 15.84 10.44
CA ARG A 139 0.87 17.15 10.78
C ARG A 139 1.69 17.09 12.07
N ALA A 140 1.17 16.43 13.10
CA ALA A 140 1.88 16.26 14.37
C ALA A 140 3.18 15.45 14.22
N ALA A 141 3.25 14.54 13.25
CA ALA A 141 4.46 13.81 12.88
C ALA A 141 5.44 14.61 12.00
N GLY A 142 5.12 15.86 11.67
CA GLY A 142 5.96 16.74 10.84
C GLY A 142 5.89 16.47 9.34
N LEU A 143 4.87 15.75 8.88
CA LEU A 143 4.63 15.50 7.46
C LEU A 143 3.78 16.63 6.86
N GLN A 144 4.19 17.14 5.71
CA GLN A 144 3.28 17.91 4.85
C GLN A 144 2.34 16.96 4.13
N THR A 145 1.14 17.42 3.82
CA THR A 145 0.12 16.65 3.09
C THR A 145 -0.02 17.18 1.67
N LEU A 146 0.16 16.32 0.67
CA LEU A 146 0.01 16.62 -0.75
C LEU A 146 -1.21 15.89 -1.30
N ALA A 147 -2.27 16.61 -1.63
CA ALA A 147 -3.48 16.07 -2.25
C ALA A 147 -3.31 15.98 -3.77
N THR A 148 -3.51 14.79 -4.34
CA THR A 148 -3.54 14.63 -5.81
C THR A 148 -4.86 15.15 -6.36
N THR A 149 -4.78 16.03 -7.37
CA THR A 149 -5.94 16.59 -8.06
C THR A 149 -5.78 16.43 -9.57
N VAL A 150 -6.87 16.42 -10.33
CA VAL A 150 -6.83 16.39 -11.80
C VAL A 150 -6.63 17.79 -12.37
N ASP A 151 -7.13 18.80 -11.68
CA ASP A 151 -7.09 20.21 -12.06
C ASP A 151 -6.74 21.10 -10.86
N GLY A 152 -6.18 22.25 -11.14
CA GLY A 152 -5.75 23.21 -10.11
C GLY A 152 -4.52 22.74 -9.32
N GLY A 153 -4.00 23.64 -8.51
CA GLY A 153 -2.82 23.39 -7.71
C GLY A 153 -1.48 23.48 -8.47
N THR A 154 -0.43 23.04 -7.82
CA THR A 154 0.93 23.03 -8.38
C THR A 154 1.13 21.83 -9.30
N ARG A 155 1.71 22.02 -10.46
CA ARG A 155 2.09 20.93 -11.35
C ARG A 155 3.23 20.12 -10.72
N LEU A 156 3.17 18.78 -10.84
CA LEU A 156 4.17 17.90 -10.24
C LEU A 156 5.60 18.19 -10.74
N ASP A 157 5.75 18.58 -12.02
CA ASP A 157 7.03 18.97 -12.61
C ASP A 157 7.51 20.38 -12.17
N GLU A 158 6.70 21.14 -11.46
CA GLU A 158 7.01 22.48 -10.92
C GLU A 158 7.14 22.48 -9.39
N THR A 159 7.03 21.32 -8.73
CA THR A 159 7.06 21.22 -7.26
C THR A 159 8.41 21.57 -6.62
N GLY A 160 9.51 21.56 -7.40
CA GLY A 160 10.83 21.97 -6.94
C GLY A 160 11.27 21.27 -5.65
N GLU A 161 11.67 22.05 -4.63
CA GLU A 161 12.15 21.53 -3.34
C GLU A 161 11.03 20.95 -2.45
N LEU A 162 9.76 21.10 -2.84
CA LEU A 162 8.62 20.63 -2.05
C LEU A 162 8.71 19.13 -1.79
N LEU A 163 9.06 18.34 -2.80
CA LEU A 163 9.13 16.87 -2.69
C LEU A 163 10.33 16.36 -1.86
N GLY A 164 11.29 17.20 -1.54
CA GLY A 164 12.41 16.88 -0.66
C GLY A 164 12.08 16.98 0.83
N LYS A 165 10.85 17.35 1.20
CA LYS A 165 10.38 17.43 2.59
C LYS A 165 9.64 16.15 2.98
N PRO A 166 9.55 15.84 4.30
CA PRO A 166 8.71 14.75 4.78
C PRO A 166 7.26 14.90 4.30
N THR A 167 6.75 13.91 3.57
CA THR A 167 5.51 14.03 2.79
C THR A 167 4.56 12.86 3.00
N ALA A 168 3.28 13.15 3.19
CA ALA A 168 2.17 12.23 3.06
C ALA A 168 1.36 12.56 1.80
N TRP A 169 1.39 11.67 0.81
CA TRP A 169 0.57 11.78 -0.39
C TRP A 169 -0.84 11.26 -0.14
N LEU A 170 -1.86 12.05 -0.49
CA LEU A 170 -3.28 11.69 -0.42
C LEU A 170 -3.76 11.32 -1.83
N PHE A 171 -4.20 10.07 -2.01
CA PHE A 171 -4.73 9.54 -3.27
C PHE A 171 -6.21 9.22 -3.10
N GLY A 172 -7.06 9.80 -3.93
CA GLY A 172 -8.50 9.54 -3.98
C GLY A 172 -8.89 8.49 -5.01
N PRO A 173 -10.15 8.03 -5.01
CA PRO A 173 -10.68 7.12 -6.03
C PRO A 173 -10.74 7.76 -7.42
N GLU A 174 -10.61 6.93 -8.47
CA GLU A 174 -10.57 7.41 -9.87
C GLU A 174 -11.86 8.07 -10.32
N SER A 175 -12.99 7.69 -9.73
CA SER A 175 -14.33 8.12 -10.19
C SER A 175 -14.64 9.59 -9.86
N HIS A 176 -14.10 10.10 -8.76
CA HIS A 176 -14.43 11.45 -8.28
C HIS A 176 -13.27 12.19 -7.57
N GLY A 177 -12.09 11.55 -7.53
CA GLY A 177 -10.93 12.15 -6.87
C GLY A 177 -11.07 12.22 -5.34
N LEU A 178 -10.25 13.05 -4.72
CA LEU A 178 -10.37 13.35 -3.30
C LEU A 178 -11.58 14.28 -3.06
N PRO A 179 -12.36 14.07 -1.97
CA PRO A 179 -13.36 15.05 -1.54
C PRO A 179 -12.77 16.44 -1.34
N GLU A 180 -13.54 17.49 -1.68
CA GLU A 180 -13.07 18.87 -1.59
C GLU A 180 -12.65 19.23 -0.15
N GLU A 181 -13.40 18.76 0.84
CA GLU A 181 -13.11 18.96 2.26
C GLU A 181 -11.72 18.41 2.67
N ILE A 182 -11.25 17.34 2.01
CA ILE A 182 -9.92 16.77 2.26
C ILE A 182 -8.86 17.55 1.49
N THR A 183 -9.13 17.94 0.25
CA THR A 183 -8.18 18.73 -0.55
C THR A 183 -7.96 20.13 0.03
N ASP A 184 -8.99 20.72 0.64
CA ASP A 184 -8.91 22.03 1.31
C ASP A 184 -8.08 21.97 2.60
N GLN A 185 -8.07 20.84 3.27
CA GLN A 185 -7.27 20.62 4.47
C GLN A 185 -5.83 20.19 4.18
N ALA A 186 -5.50 19.78 2.95
CA ALA A 186 -4.15 19.44 2.57
C ALA A 186 -3.26 20.71 2.48
N ASP A 187 -1.98 20.57 2.81
CA ASP A 187 -1.02 21.69 2.74
C ASP A 187 -0.80 22.13 1.29
N HIS A 188 -0.86 21.19 0.34
CA HIS A 188 -0.69 21.48 -1.09
C HIS A 188 -1.62 20.60 -1.94
N ARG A 189 -2.10 21.18 -3.04
CA ARG A 189 -2.76 20.46 -4.14
C ARG A 189 -1.75 20.29 -5.26
N VAL A 190 -1.59 19.07 -5.76
CA VAL A 190 -0.62 18.74 -6.81
C VAL A 190 -1.33 18.00 -7.93
N CYS A 191 -1.13 18.46 -9.16
CA CYS A 191 -1.65 17.79 -10.35
C CYS A 191 -0.52 17.16 -11.18
N ILE A 192 -0.78 16.00 -11.77
CA ILE A 192 0.12 15.35 -12.72
C ILE A 192 -0.20 15.92 -14.10
N PRO A 193 0.75 16.63 -14.75
CA PRO A 193 0.50 17.19 -16.08
C PRO A 193 0.30 16.07 -17.11
N MET A 194 -0.77 16.16 -17.87
CA MET A 194 -1.12 15.23 -18.94
C MET A 194 -1.22 15.99 -20.26
N SER A 195 -0.66 15.41 -21.34
CA SER A 195 -0.64 16.05 -22.68
C SER A 195 -1.64 15.41 -23.65
N GLY A 196 -2.30 14.33 -23.24
CA GLY A 196 -3.25 13.56 -24.08
C GLY A 196 -4.69 13.92 -23.80
N GLY A 197 -5.63 13.17 -24.39
CA GLY A 197 -7.07 13.30 -24.19
C GLY A 197 -7.63 12.55 -22.98
N ALA A 198 -6.81 11.94 -22.14
CA ALA A 198 -7.27 11.29 -20.92
C ALA A 198 -7.59 12.34 -19.85
N GLU A 199 -8.73 12.19 -19.18
CA GLU A 199 -9.18 13.12 -18.13
C GLU A 199 -8.55 12.82 -16.77
N SER A 200 -8.15 11.58 -16.53
CA SER A 200 -7.53 11.13 -15.27
C SER A 200 -6.64 9.91 -15.47
N LEU A 201 -5.86 9.56 -14.45
CA LEU A 201 -5.08 8.34 -14.37
C LEU A 201 -5.72 7.37 -13.35
N ASN A 202 -5.53 6.07 -13.56
CA ASN A 202 -5.75 5.09 -12.51
C ASN A 202 -4.97 5.50 -11.24
N VAL A 203 -5.57 5.33 -10.06
CA VAL A 203 -4.98 5.79 -8.79
C VAL A 203 -3.60 5.18 -8.53
N ALA A 204 -3.38 3.91 -8.87
CA ALA A 204 -2.08 3.27 -8.71
C ALA A 204 -1.04 3.87 -9.68
N ALA A 205 -1.44 4.25 -10.90
CA ALA A 205 -0.55 4.95 -11.84
C ALA A 205 -0.16 6.33 -11.31
N ALA A 206 -1.12 7.11 -10.81
CA ALA A 206 -0.87 8.40 -10.18
C ALA A 206 0.07 8.24 -8.98
N ALA A 207 -0.19 7.25 -8.12
CA ALA A 207 0.66 6.95 -6.97
C ALA A 207 2.10 6.58 -7.39
N ALA A 208 2.28 5.78 -8.44
CA ALA A 208 3.62 5.43 -8.94
C ALA A 208 4.42 6.66 -9.33
N ILE A 209 3.79 7.60 -10.04
CA ILE A 209 4.44 8.84 -10.50
C ILE A 209 4.81 9.72 -9.30
N CYS A 210 3.86 10.00 -8.41
CA CYS A 210 4.06 10.88 -7.26
C CYS A 210 5.09 10.33 -6.27
N LEU A 211 4.95 9.05 -5.90
CA LEU A 211 5.87 8.39 -4.96
C LEU A 211 7.29 8.29 -5.53
N TYR A 212 7.44 7.99 -6.83
CA TYR A 212 8.75 7.95 -7.46
C TYR A 212 9.45 9.31 -7.44
N GLN A 213 8.73 10.38 -7.75
CA GLN A 213 9.27 11.74 -7.72
C GLN A 213 9.71 12.15 -6.30
N SER A 214 8.89 11.84 -5.28
CA SER A 214 9.28 12.09 -3.89
C SER A 214 10.47 11.23 -3.47
N ALA A 215 10.49 9.94 -3.79
CA ALA A 215 11.59 9.05 -3.46
C ALA A 215 12.92 9.50 -4.11
N GLN A 216 12.85 10.02 -5.33
CA GLN A 216 13.99 10.62 -6.02
C GLN A 216 14.47 11.90 -5.31
N ALA A 217 13.57 12.81 -4.99
CA ALA A 217 13.90 14.07 -4.31
C ALA A 217 14.45 13.85 -2.89
N LEU A 218 13.94 12.86 -2.17
CA LEU A 218 14.42 12.44 -0.84
C LEU A 218 15.75 11.66 -0.90
N GLY A 219 16.18 11.21 -2.09
CA GLY A 219 17.40 10.42 -2.24
C GLY A 219 17.33 9.01 -1.65
N VAL A 220 16.13 8.45 -1.46
CA VAL A 220 15.93 7.13 -0.85
C VAL A 220 16.01 5.98 -1.84
N LEU A 221 16.00 6.26 -3.16
CA LEU A 221 16.14 5.23 -4.19
C LEU A 221 17.53 4.62 -4.16
N GLN A 222 17.62 3.31 -3.93
CA GLN A 222 18.87 2.57 -3.98
C GLN A 222 19.41 2.57 -5.41
N ARG A 223 20.70 2.88 -5.60
CA ARG A 223 21.40 2.64 -6.86
C ARG A 223 21.78 1.15 -6.87
N PHE A 224 21.23 0.42 -7.82
CA PHE A 224 21.65 -0.96 -8.11
C PHE A 224 23.03 -0.96 -8.77
#